data_a79e19bb8559e16bdd84b9c364a1c5c2
#
_entry.id   a79e19bb8559e16bdd84b9c364a1c5c2
#
_cell.length_a   1.000
_cell.length_b   1.000
_cell.length_c   1.000
_cell.angle_alpha   90.00
_cell.angle_beta   90.00
_cell.angle_gamma   90.00
#
_symmetry.space_group_name_H-M   'P 1'
#
loop_
_entity.id
_entity.type
_entity.pdbx_description
1 polymer ?
#
loop_
_entity_poly.entity_id
_entity_poly.type
_entity_poly.pdbx_seq_one_letter_code
_entity_poly.pdbx_strand_id
1 'polypeptide(L)'
;MSTKLHAVRVMIGGEEYTVRSDLPPEYTREVAAYVDQALKKVLSQGPLVETHKAAILAALDITNELFQAKKGEREVAARLAAVTDDLAKMLPPGKRKVALGH
;
A
#
# COMPACT_ATOMS: atom_id res chain seq x y z
N MET A 1 7.17 -27.23 2.42
CA MET A 1 6.72 -26.93 1.06
C MET A 1 7.49 -25.75 0.49
N SER A 2 8.11 -25.94 -0.64
CA SER A 2 8.89 -24.87 -1.22
C SER A 2 8.00 -23.89 -1.99
N THR A 3 8.21 -22.62 -1.76
CA THR A 3 7.55 -21.58 -2.52
C THR A 3 8.36 -21.33 -3.80
N LYS A 4 7.70 -21.41 -4.92
CA LYS A 4 8.34 -21.18 -6.20
C LYS A 4 8.53 -19.69 -6.42
N LEU A 5 9.76 -19.26 -6.61
CA LEU A 5 10.07 -17.86 -6.88
C LEU A 5 10.01 -17.58 -8.38
N HIS A 6 9.41 -16.47 -8.72
CA HIS A 6 9.42 -15.96 -10.09
C HIS A 6 10.47 -14.89 -10.22
N ALA A 7 11.32 -15.00 -11.23
CA ALA A 7 12.30 -13.97 -11.56
C ALA A 7 11.67 -13.05 -12.61
N VAL A 8 11.46 -11.80 -12.25
CA VAL A 8 10.80 -10.82 -13.11
C VAL A 8 11.75 -9.67 -13.40
N ARG A 9 11.96 -9.38 -14.67
CA ARG A 9 12.75 -8.23 -15.07
C ARG A 9 11.90 -6.98 -15.06
N VAL A 10 12.39 -5.94 -14.40
CA VAL A 10 11.67 -4.68 -14.29
C VAL A 10 12.63 -3.54 -14.58
N MET A 11 12.08 -2.43 -15.07
CA MET A 11 12.85 -1.19 -15.31
C MET A 11 12.45 -0.18 -14.25
N ILE A 12 13.44 0.30 -13.51
CA ILE A 12 13.22 1.32 -12.49
C ILE A 12 14.31 2.38 -12.64
N GLY A 13 13.90 3.61 -12.87
CA GLY A 13 14.84 4.71 -13.03
C GLY A 13 15.77 4.56 -14.24
N GLY A 14 15.30 3.87 -15.27
CA GLY A 14 16.08 3.63 -16.47
C GLY A 14 17.03 2.45 -16.39
N GLU A 15 17.05 1.74 -15.28
CA GLU A 15 17.92 0.57 -15.10
C GLU A 15 17.10 -0.70 -14.95
N GLU A 16 17.64 -1.81 -15.44
CA GLU A 16 16.99 -3.09 -15.37
C GLU A 16 17.36 -3.81 -14.08
N TYR A 17 16.36 -4.37 -13.42
CA TYR A 17 16.54 -5.18 -12.22
C TYR A 17 15.79 -6.48 -12.38
N THR A 18 16.33 -7.53 -11.78
CA THR A 18 15.63 -8.82 -11.67
C THR A 18 15.13 -8.97 -10.26
N VAL A 19 13.82 -9.02 -10.10
CA VAL A 19 13.18 -9.17 -8.79
C VAL A 19 12.68 -10.60 -8.66
N ARG A 20 13.05 -11.24 -7.56
CA ARG A 20 12.60 -12.60 -7.25
C ARG A 20 11.53 -12.53 -6.16
N SER A 21 10.39 -13.10 -6.46
CA SER A 21 9.25 -13.03 -5.56
C SER A 21 8.38 -14.26 -5.76
N ASP A 22 7.68 -14.65 -4.71
CA ASP A 22 6.65 -15.68 -4.78
C ASP A 22 5.31 -15.13 -5.23
N LEU A 23 5.24 -13.82 -5.42
CA LEU A 23 4.04 -13.16 -5.90
C LEU A 23 3.91 -13.29 -7.43
N PRO A 24 2.70 -13.14 -7.98
CA PRO A 24 2.52 -13.23 -9.43
C PRO A 24 3.39 -12.21 -10.16
N PRO A 25 3.99 -12.59 -11.31
CA PRO A 25 4.84 -11.67 -12.08
C PRO A 25 4.17 -10.36 -12.44
N GLU A 26 2.90 -10.37 -12.77
CA GLU A 26 2.16 -9.16 -13.12
C GLU A 26 2.08 -8.21 -11.94
N TYR A 27 1.86 -8.75 -10.75
CA TYR A 27 1.84 -7.95 -9.53
C TYR A 27 3.21 -7.32 -9.26
N THR A 28 4.27 -8.09 -9.46
CA THR A 28 5.64 -7.58 -9.29
C THR A 28 5.92 -6.44 -10.27
N ARG A 29 5.42 -6.54 -11.49
CA ARG A 29 5.57 -5.46 -12.48
C ARG A 29 4.81 -4.20 -12.07
N GLU A 30 3.62 -4.36 -11.50
CA GLU A 30 2.86 -3.21 -10.99
C GLU A 30 3.59 -2.50 -9.85
N VAL A 31 4.13 -3.28 -8.93
CA VAL A 31 4.91 -2.74 -7.80
C VAL A 31 6.12 -1.98 -8.34
N ALA A 32 6.83 -2.57 -9.28
CA ALA A 32 8.01 -1.94 -9.88
C ALA A 32 7.65 -0.65 -10.63
N ALA A 33 6.53 -0.65 -11.34
CA ALA A 33 6.05 0.54 -12.05
C ALA A 33 5.73 1.67 -11.07
N TYR A 34 5.18 1.34 -9.92
CA TYR A 34 4.88 2.32 -8.89
C TYR A 34 6.17 2.97 -8.36
N VAL A 35 7.18 2.15 -8.08
CA VAL A 35 8.49 2.65 -7.64
C VAL A 35 9.11 3.53 -8.72
N ASP A 36 9.04 3.10 -9.98
CA ASP A 36 9.57 3.86 -11.11
C ASP A 36 8.93 5.24 -11.21
N GLN A 37 7.61 5.32 -11.07
CA GLN A 37 6.90 6.59 -11.11
C GLN A 37 7.28 7.49 -9.93
N ALA A 38 7.40 6.94 -8.74
CA ALA A 38 7.81 7.71 -7.57
C ALA A 38 9.22 8.28 -7.75
N LEU A 39 10.12 7.47 -8.31
CA LEU A 39 11.49 7.90 -8.57
C LEU A 39 11.54 9.00 -9.63
N LYS A 40 10.79 8.85 -10.71
CA LYS A 40 10.70 9.86 -11.78
C LYS A 40 10.18 11.18 -11.24
N LYS A 41 9.21 11.14 -10.36
CA LYS A 41 8.65 12.32 -9.74
C LYS A 41 9.72 13.08 -8.95
N VAL A 42 10.52 12.37 -8.18
CA VAL A 42 11.62 12.98 -7.41
C VAL A 42 12.65 13.58 -8.35
N LEU A 43 13.06 12.83 -9.36
CA LEU A 43 14.08 13.28 -10.32
C LEU A 43 13.62 14.49 -11.12
N SER A 44 12.33 14.66 -11.36
CA SER A 44 11.80 15.81 -12.07
C SER A 44 11.86 17.10 -11.25
N GLN A 45 12.04 17.00 -9.93
CA GLN A 45 12.08 18.17 -9.06
C GLN A 45 13.43 18.84 -9.01
N GLY A 46 14.47 18.18 -9.52
CA GLY A 46 15.79 18.77 -9.57
C GLY A 46 16.76 17.92 -10.34
N PRO A 47 17.47 18.51 -11.32
CA PRO A 47 18.37 17.77 -12.20
C PRO A 47 19.66 17.28 -11.53
N LEU A 48 19.96 17.77 -10.34
CA LEU A 48 21.21 17.45 -9.64
C LEU A 48 21.02 16.46 -8.49
N VAL A 49 19.86 15.81 -8.40
CA VAL A 49 19.62 14.82 -7.35
C VAL A 49 20.33 13.53 -7.71
N GLU A 50 21.21 13.07 -6.82
CA GLU A 50 21.88 11.79 -7.00
C GLU A 50 20.87 10.65 -6.92
N THR A 51 21.13 9.57 -7.69
CA THR A 51 20.20 8.47 -7.81
C THR A 51 19.85 7.82 -6.47
N HIS A 52 20.81 7.58 -5.59
CA HIS A 52 20.51 6.95 -4.30
C HIS A 52 19.71 7.87 -3.38
N LYS A 53 19.96 9.19 -3.44
CA LYS A 53 19.16 10.15 -2.68
C LYS A 53 17.75 10.21 -3.21
N ALA A 54 17.61 10.18 -4.54
CA ALA A 54 16.30 10.14 -5.18
C ALA A 54 15.53 8.89 -4.76
N ALA A 55 16.20 7.75 -4.68
CA ALA A 55 15.58 6.50 -4.26
C ALA A 55 15.09 6.58 -2.80
N ILE A 56 15.87 7.20 -1.92
CA ILE A 56 15.46 7.39 -0.52
C ILE A 56 14.26 8.31 -0.44
N LEU A 57 14.27 9.40 -1.19
CA LEU A 57 13.14 10.34 -1.21
C LEU A 57 11.88 9.67 -1.77
N ALA A 58 12.03 8.85 -2.82
CA ALA A 58 10.91 8.09 -3.38
C ALA A 58 10.37 7.10 -2.35
N ALA A 59 11.25 6.42 -1.61
CA ALA A 59 10.84 5.50 -0.56
C ALA A 59 10.07 6.21 0.54
N LEU A 60 10.51 7.40 0.93
CA LEU A 60 9.79 8.20 1.93
C LEU A 60 8.40 8.61 1.44
N ASP A 61 8.30 8.99 0.17
CA ASP A 61 7.03 9.37 -0.44
C ASP A 61 6.05 8.18 -0.45
N ILE A 62 6.53 7.02 -0.89
CA ILE A 62 5.72 5.80 -0.93
C ILE A 62 5.30 5.40 0.48
N THR A 63 6.22 5.47 1.44
CA THR A 63 5.91 5.14 2.83
C THR A 63 4.88 6.10 3.42
N ASN A 64 4.98 7.38 3.09
CA ASN A 64 3.98 8.35 3.50
C ASN A 64 2.61 8.01 2.93
N GLU A 65 2.55 7.65 1.65
CA GLU A 65 1.29 7.23 1.03
C GLU A 65 0.72 6.01 1.74
N LEU A 66 1.57 5.04 2.08
CA LEU A 66 1.15 3.84 2.80
C LEU A 66 0.57 4.19 4.16
N PHE A 67 1.24 5.07 4.90
CA PHE A 67 0.77 5.48 6.22
C PHE A 67 -0.55 6.26 6.14
N GLN A 68 -0.70 7.10 5.13
CA GLN A 68 -1.95 7.82 4.91
C GLN A 68 -3.09 6.85 4.57
N ALA A 69 -2.82 5.86 3.74
CA ALA A 69 -3.81 4.83 3.42
C ALA A 69 -4.23 4.04 4.66
N LYS A 70 -3.28 3.64 5.48
CA LYS A 70 -3.55 2.92 6.72
C LYS A 70 -4.34 3.77 7.71
N LYS A 71 -4.03 5.05 7.78
CA LYS A 71 -4.76 6.00 8.63
C LYS A 71 -6.20 6.13 8.15
N GLY A 72 -6.40 6.25 6.84
CA GLY A 72 -7.74 6.30 6.26
C GLY A 72 -8.54 5.05 6.56
N GLU A 73 -7.93 3.88 6.45
CA GLU A 73 -8.60 2.62 6.81
C GLU A 73 -9.01 2.58 8.27
N ARG A 74 -8.14 3.02 9.16
CA ARG A 74 -8.45 3.08 10.60
C ARG A 74 -9.58 4.05 10.89
N GLU A 75 -9.60 5.19 10.22
CA GLU A 75 -10.66 6.19 10.38
C GLU A 75 -11.99 5.64 9.91
N VAL A 76 -12.01 4.96 8.76
CA VAL A 76 -13.21 4.33 8.23
C VAL A 76 -13.70 3.25 9.17
N ALA A 77 -12.80 2.39 9.63
CA ALA A 77 -13.15 1.33 10.58
C ALA A 77 -13.74 1.90 11.87
N ALA A 78 -13.17 2.98 12.39
CA ALA A 78 -13.66 3.65 13.59
C ALA A 78 -15.06 4.23 13.36
N ARG A 79 -15.29 4.84 12.20
CA ARG A 79 -16.61 5.38 11.85
C ARG A 79 -17.65 4.27 11.71
N LEU A 80 -17.29 3.17 11.07
CA LEU A 80 -18.18 2.02 10.93
C LEU A 80 -18.51 1.40 12.29
N ALA A 81 -17.54 1.28 13.15
CA ALA A 81 -17.75 0.79 14.50
C ALA A 81 -18.71 1.69 15.29
N ALA A 82 -18.57 3.00 15.18
CA ALA A 82 -19.44 3.96 15.84
C ALA A 82 -20.87 3.85 15.32
N VAL A 83 -21.05 3.76 14.00
CA VAL A 83 -22.36 3.60 13.38
C VAL A 83 -23.01 2.28 13.81
N THR A 84 -22.23 1.21 13.82
CA THR A 84 -22.72 -0.10 14.25
C THR A 84 -23.19 -0.06 15.70
N ASP A 85 -22.44 0.59 16.57
CA ASP A 85 -22.80 0.75 17.98
C ASP A 85 -24.09 1.53 18.14
N ASP A 86 -24.23 2.63 17.40
CA ASP A 86 -25.44 3.45 17.42
C ASP A 86 -26.66 2.65 16.96
N LEU A 87 -26.51 1.87 15.89
CA LEU A 87 -27.57 1.03 15.38
C LEU A 87 -27.96 -0.04 16.40
N ALA A 88 -26.99 -0.64 17.07
CA ALA A 88 -27.22 -1.64 18.09
C ALA A 88 -28.05 -1.07 19.25
N LYS A 89 -27.82 0.18 19.63
CA LYS A 89 -28.57 0.86 20.69
C LYS A 89 -30.03 1.10 20.32
N MET A 90 -30.33 1.14 19.04
CA MET A 90 -31.68 1.35 18.53
C MET A 90 -32.49 0.06 18.46
N LEU A 91 -31.86 -1.09 18.64
CA LEU A 91 -32.51 -2.38 18.59
C LEU A 91 -32.99 -2.83 19.96
N PRO A 92 -34.04 -3.67 20.04
CA PRO A 92 -34.46 -4.29 21.29
C PRO A 92 -33.30 -5.07 21.91
N PRO A 93 -33.19 -5.13 23.24
CA PRO A 93 -32.05 -5.76 23.91
C PRO A 93 -31.71 -7.18 23.43
N GLY A 94 -32.68 -7.97 23.12
CA GLY A 94 -32.47 -9.34 22.65
C GLY A 94 -31.80 -9.42 21.27
N LYS A 95 -31.86 -8.36 20.47
CA LYS A 95 -31.33 -8.32 19.12
C LYS A 95 -29.97 -7.62 19.03
N ARG A 96 -29.55 -6.94 20.09
CA ARG A 96 -28.28 -6.22 20.07
C ARG A 96 -27.07 -7.13 19.86
N LYS A 97 -27.08 -8.32 20.44
CA LYS A 97 -26.00 -9.30 20.25
C LYS A 97 -25.88 -9.73 18.80
N VAL A 98 -27.03 -9.90 18.14
CA VAL A 98 -27.05 -10.28 16.72
C VAL A 98 -26.53 -9.15 15.86
N ALA A 99 -26.90 -7.90 16.17
CA ALA A 99 -26.46 -6.74 15.42
C ALA A 99 -24.96 -6.50 15.52
N LEU A 100 -24.34 -6.87 16.64
CA LEU A 100 -22.90 -6.74 16.83
C LEU A 100 -22.10 -7.86 16.18
N GLY A 101 -22.76 -8.87 15.69
CA GLY A 101 -22.29 -9.80 14.69
C GLY A 101 -20.94 -10.48 14.91
N HIS A 102 -20.85 -11.32 15.83
CA HIS A 102 -19.65 -12.14 15.95
C HIS A 102 -19.97 -13.59 15.88
#